data_da6203aa21633329ed4c4c19bbeed3a6
#
_entry.id   da6203aa21633329ed4c4c19bbeed3a6
#
_cell.length_a   1.000
_cell.length_b   1.000
_cell.length_c   1.000
_cell.angle_alpha   90.00
_cell.angle_beta   90.00
_cell.angle_gamma   90.00
#
_symmetry.space_group_name_H-M   'P 1'
#
loop_
_entity.id
_entity.type
_entity.pdbx_description
1 polymer ?
#
loop_
_entity_poly.entity_id
_entity_poly.type
_entity_poly.pdbx_seq_one_letter_code
_entity_poly.pdbx_strand_id
1 'polypeptide(L)'
;MENKDTFMLGGQEFSSRFILGSGKYSLDLIKASVENAGAQIITLALRRANQDGRANILDYIPEGVTLLPNTSGARNADEAVRIARLSREVGCGNFVKIEIMRDSKYLLPDNQETIKATEILAKEGFAVMPYMYPDLNVARDLMNAGAASIMPLAAPIGSNKGLCTKEFIQILIDEINLPIIVDAGIGKPSEACAAMEMGAAAIM
;
A
#
# COMPACT_ATOMS: atom_id res chain seq x y z
N MET A 1 -12.84 18.80 23.30
CA MET A 1 -12.71 17.61 22.42
C MET A 1 -11.34 17.69 21.80
N GLU A 2 -10.44 16.78 22.13
CA GLU A 2 -9.16 16.68 21.42
C GLU A 2 -9.46 16.38 19.96
N ASN A 3 -9.02 17.26 19.08
CA ASN A 3 -9.11 17.07 17.64
C ASN A 3 -8.08 15.99 17.29
N LYS A 4 -8.49 14.72 17.28
CA LYS A 4 -7.59 13.63 16.88
C LYS A 4 -7.29 13.80 15.40
N ASP A 5 -6.01 13.89 15.07
CA ASP A 5 -5.55 13.88 13.67
C ASP A 5 -5.83 12.50 13.08
N THR A 6 -6.86 12.42 12.22
CA THR A 6 -7.30 11.18 11.58
C THR A 6 -7.46 11.37 10.07
N PHE A 7 -7.45 10.28 9.32
CA PHE A 7 -7.78 10.28 7.90
C PHE A 7 -8.67 9.08 7.54
N MET A 8 -9.47 9.25 6.51
CA MET A 8 -10.36 8.21 6.00
C MET A 8 -9.69 7.43 4.89
N LEU A 9 -9.75 6.10 4.95
CA LEU A 9 -9.24 5.20 3.93
C LEU A 9 -10.17 4.00 3.79
N GLY A 10 -10.68 3.76 2.58
CA GLY A 10 -11.57 2.63 2.31
C GLY A 10 -12.81 2.59 3.21
N GLY A 11 -13.32 3.74 3.65
CA GLY A 11 -14.48 3.85 4.55
C GLY A 11 -14.16 3.64 6.03
N GLN A 12 -12.90 3.46 6.41
CA GLN A 12 -12.45 3.35 7.80
C GLN A 12 -11.61 4.56 8.21
N GLU A 13 -11.67 4.92 9.49
CA GLU A 13 -10.91 6.02 10.08
C GLU A 13 -9.61 5.48 10.71
N PHE A 14 -8.49 6.13 10.42
CA PHE A 14 -7.17 5.80 10.95
C PHE A 14 -6.54 7.03 11.59
N SER A 15 -5.87 6.84 12.72
CA SER A 15 -5.09 7.87 13.40
C SER A 15 -3.58 7.73 13.17
N SER A 16 -3.11 6.58 12.71
CA SER A 16 -1.71 6.39 12.33
C SER A 16 -1.53 6.60 10.83
N ARG A 17 -0.59 7.46 10.47
CA ARG A 17 -0.22 7.74 9.08
C ARG A 17 0.95 6.88 8.60
N PHE A 18 1.34 5.88 9.41
CA PHE A 18 2.39 4.92 9.10
C PHE A 18 1.78 3.56 8.76
N ILE A 19 2.04 3.08 7.54
CA ILE A 19 1.67 1.75 7.06
C ILE A 19 2.92 0.89 7.04
N LEU A 20 2.91 -0.24 7.74
CA LEU A 20 4.07 -1.13 7.77
C LEU A 20 4.12 -2.06 6.55
N GLY A 21 5.24 -2.00 5.81
CA GLY A 21 5.62 -3.01 4.83
C GLY A 21 6.30 -4.21 5.49
N SER A 22 5.65 -5.36 5.54
CA SER A 22 6.18 -6.53 6.26
C SER A 22 7.13 -7.43 5.45
N GLY A 23 7.40 -7.11 4.20
CA GLY A 23 7.99 -8.05 3.22
C GLY A 23 9.40 -8.58 3.51
N LYS A 24 10.17 -7.97 4.39
CA LYS A 24 11.59 -8.34 4.68
C LYS A 24 11.97 -8.28 6.16
N TYR A 25 11.03 -8.02 7.05
CA TYR A 25 11.31 -7.82 8.46
C TYR A 25 11.10 -9.11 9.27
N SER A 26 11.74 -9.17 10.45
CA SER A 26 11.48 -10.22 11.42
C SER A 26 10.06 -10.09 12.00
N LEU A 27 9.49 -11.20 12.40
CA LEU A 27 8.16 -11.24 13.01
C LEU A 27 8.06 -10.37 14.26
N ASP A 28 9.14 -10.31 15.05
CA ASP A 28 9.22 -9.46 16.25
C ASP A 28 9.14 -7.97 15.91
N LEU A 29 9.71 -7.57 14.76
CA LEU A 29 9.64 -6.18 14.30
C LEU A 29 8.21 -5.77 13.92
N ILE A 30 7.41 -6.70 13.40
CA ILE A 30 5.99 -6.46 13.09
C ILE A 30 5.25 -6.08 14.37
N LYS A 31 5.39 -6.88 15.42
CA LYS A 31 4.78 -6.61 16.73
C LYS A 31 5.28 -5.28 17.31
N ALA A 32 6.59 -5.05 17.30
CA ALA A 32 7.18 -3.80 17.78
C ALA A 32 6.70 -2.56 17.02
N SER A 33 6.43 -2.67 15.72
CA SER A 33 5.89 -1.56 14.90
C SER A 33 4.47 -1.18 15.30
N VAL A 34 3.64 -2.14 15.68
CA VAL A 34 2.31 -1.86 16.23
C VAL A 34 2.39 -1.23 17.62
N GLU A 35 3.15 -1.87 18.51
CA GLU A 35 3.22 -1.47 19.93
C GLU A 35 3.94 -0.13 20.14
N ASN A 36 5.01 0.16 19.37
CA ASN A 36 5.88 1.31 19.61
C ASN A 36 5.73 2.41 18.55
N ALA A 37 5.35 2.09 17.31
CA ALA A 37 5.15 3.07 16.25
C ALA A 37 3.67 3.26 15.88
N GLY A 38 2.76 2.54 16.51
CA GLY A 38 1.32 2.70 16.34
C GLY A 38 0.81 2.32 14.95
N ALA A 39 1.49 1.41 14.23
CA ALA A 39 1.03 0.98 12.93
C ALA A 39 -0.36 0.31 13.03
N GLN A 40 -1.34 0.84 12.30
CA GLN A 40 -2.71 0.33 12.27
C GLN A 40 -3.02 -0.47 11.00
N ILE A 41 -2.15 -0.37 9.99
CA ILE A 41 -2.26 -1.09 8.72
C ILE A 41 -0.92 -1.79 8.45
N ILE A 42 -0.98 -3.08 8.12
CA ILE A 42 0.21 -3.88 7.81
C ILE A 42 0.01 -4.59 6.48
N THR A 43 0.95 -4.41 5.53
CA THR A 43 0.93 -5.17 4.29
C THR A 43 1.52 -6.56 4.48
N LEU A 44 1.00 -7.51 3.71
CA LEU A 44 1.54 -8.87 3.68
C LEU A 44 1.43 -9.47 2.27
N ALA A 45 2.44 -10.25 1.89
CA ALA A 45 2.44 -11.01 0.65
C ALA A 45 2.01 -12.45 0.95
N LEU A 46 0.78 -12.82 0.59
CA LEU A 46 0.24 -14.16 0.88
C LEU A 46 1.10 -15.29 0.30
N ARG A 47 1.73 -15.09 -0.85
CA ARG A 47 2.65 -16.08 -1.43
C ARG A 47 3.82 -16.45 -0.51
N ARG A 48 4.13 -15.61 0.47
CA ARG A 48 5.24 -15.83 1.42
C ARG A 48 4.76 -16.29 2.79
N ALA A 49 3.46 -16.20 3.08
CA ALA A 49 2.92 -16.50 4.40
C ALA A 49 2.97 -17.98 4.77
N ASN A 50 3.01 -18.90 3.79
CA ASN A 50 2.90 -20.34 4.01
C ASN A 50 4.04 -21.14 3.37
N GLN A 51 5.25 -20.61 3.27
CA GLN A 51 6.39 -21.39 2.76
C GLN A 51 7.14 -22.06 3.92
N ASP A 52 7.20 -23.39 3.84
CA ASP A 52 8.17 -24.26 4.52
C ASP A 52 8.19 -24.23 6.07
N GLY A 53 7.07 -24.48 6.73
CA GLY A 53 7.04 -24.75 8.18
C GLY A 53 7.49 -23.54 9.04
N ARG A 54 7.53 -22.35 8.48
CA ARG A 54 7.77 -21.09 9.21
C ARG A 54 6.49 -20.66 9.89
N ALA A 55 6.63 -19.99 11.03
CA ALA A 55 5.52 -19.40 11.75
C ALA A 55 4.66 -18.52 10.81
N ASN A 56 3.34 -18.64 10.89
CA ASN A 56 2.44 -17.86 10.09
C ASN A 56 2.55 -16.39 10.53
N ILE A 57 2.79 -15.47 9.57
CA ILE A 57 2.89 -14.04 9.86
C ILE A 57 1.64 -13.51 10.58
N LEU A 58 0.47 -14.07 10.30
CA LEU A 58 -0.80 -13.68 10.92
C LEU A 58 -0.80 -13.89 12.45
N ASP A 59 -0.04 -14.86 12.97
CA ASP A 59 0.07 -15.14 14.40
C ASP A 59 0.84 -14.06 15.17
N TYR A 60 1.57 -13.18 14.43
CA TYR A 60 2.39 -12.10 14.99
C TYR A 60 1.76 -10.72 14.81
N ILE A 61 0.64 -10.63 14.10
CA ILE A 61 -0.09 -9.38 13.93
C ILE A 61 -1.11 -9.25 15.06
N PRO A 62 -1.02 -8.22 15.92
CA PRO A 62 -1.99 -8.02 16.99
C PRO A 62 -3.42 -7.85 16.47
N GLU A 63 -4.39 -8.25 17.29
CA GLU A 63 -5.81 -8.02 16.99
C GLU A 63 -6.10 -6.52 16.80
N GLY A 64 -7.04 -6.20 15.91
CA GLY A 64 -7.43 -4.82 15.60
C GLY A 64 -6.57 -4.12 14.56
N VAL A 65 -5.50 -4.74 14.08
CA VAL A 65 -4.69 -4.23 12.96
C VAL A 65 -5.38 -4.58 11.64
N THR A 66 -5.50 -3.60 10.75
CA THR A 66 -6.03 -3.81 9.39
C THR A 66 -4.98 -4.50 8.52
N LEU A 67 -5.36 -5.65 7.97
CA LEU A 67 -4.52 -6.38 7.03
C LEU A 67 -4.64 -5.76 5.64
N LEU A 68 -3.51 -5.51 5.00
CA LEU A 68 -3.41 -5.00 3.64
C LEU A 68 -2.62 -6.02 2.77
N PRO A 69 -3.26 -7.13 2.36
CA PRO A 69 -2.60 -8.07 1.47
C PRO A 69 -2.21 -7.38 0.16
N ASN A 70 -1.02 -7.70 -0.35
CA ASN A 70 -0.56 -7.20 -1.64
C ASN A 70 -0.55 -8.30 -2.70
N THR A 71 -0.62 -7.88 -3.96
CA THR A 71 -0.61 -8.79 -5.12
C THR A 71 0.81 -9.01 -5.68
N SER A 72 1.82 -8.81 -4.85
CA SER A 72 3.23 -8.95 -5.25
C SER A 72 3.50 -10.28 -5.95
N GLY A 73 4.15 -10.18 -7.10
CA GLY A 73 4.41 -11.29 -8.01
C GLY A 73 3.38 -11.45 -9.12
N ALA A 74 2.30 -10.67 -9.13
CA ALA A 74 1.41 -10.57 -10.27
C ALA A 74 2.11 -9.84 -11.43
N ARG A 75 1.94 -10.35 -12.65
CA ARG A 75 2.51 -9.79 -13.88
C ARG A 75 1.48 -9.13 -14.78
N ASN A 76 0.20 -9.32 -14.45
CA ASN A 76 -0.95 -8.76 -15.15
C ASN A 76 -2.14 -8.62 -14.21
N ALA A 77 -3.21 -7.98 -14.69
CA ALA A 77 -4.43 -7.73 -13.92
C ALA A 77 -5.10 -9.02 -13.45
N ASP A 78 -5.20 -10.05 -14.29
CA ASP A 78 -5.87 -11.31 -13.95
C ASP A 78 -5.18 -12.03 -12.79
N GLU A 79 -3.83 -12.04 -12.78
CA GLU A 79 -3.06 -12.60 -11.67
C GLU A 79 -3.29 -11.81 -10.38
N ALA A 80 -3.31 -10.47 -10.45
CA ALA A 80 -3.56 -9.61 -9.30
C ALA A 80 -4.96 -9.82 -8.72
N VAL A 81 -5.99 -9.84 -9.58
CA VAL A 81 -7.38 -10.08 -9.19
C VAL A 81 -7.53 -11.44 -8.49
N ARG A 82 -6.91 -12.48 -9.04
CA ARG A 82 -6.94 -13.82 -8.42
C ARG A 82 -6.30 -13.81 -7.04
N ILE A 83 -5.15 -13.15 -6.86
CA ILE A 83 -4.47 -13.06 -5.56
C ILE A 83 -5.34 -12.29 -4.56
N ALA A 84 -5.95 -11.18 -4.98
CA ALA A 84 -6.82 -10.38 -4.13
C ALA A 84 -8.06 -11.18 -3.65
N ARG A 85 -8.72 -11.92 -4.54
CA ARG A 85 -9.84 -12.78 -4.17
C ARG A 85 -9.43 -13.86 -3.18
N LEU A 86 -8.27 -14.52 -3.41
CA LEU A 86 -7.75 -15.51 -2.47
C LEU A 86 -7.45 -14.89 -1.10
N SER A 87 -6.96 -13.65 -1.04
CA SER A 87 -6.71 -12.98 0.24
C SER A 87 -8.00 -12.76 1.04
N ARG A 88 -9.08 -12.41 0.37
CA ARG A 88 -10.41 -12.28 1.00
C ARG A 88 -10.92 -13.62 1.52
N GLU A 89 -10.81 -14.68 0.73
CA GLU A 89 -11.23 -16.03 1.10
C GLU A 89 -10.49 -16.58 2.35
N VAL A 90 -9.23 -16.23 2.54
CA VAL A 90 -8.47 -16.62 3.74
C VAL A 90 -8.64 -15.65 4.92
N GLY A 91 -9.59 -14.71 4.83
CA GLY A 91 -9.98 -13.86 5.96
C GLY A 91 -9.17 -12.57 6.12
N CYS A 92 -8.40 -12.13 5.12
CA CYS A 92 -7.65 -10.87 5.21
C CYS A 92 -8.52 -9.60 5.04
N GLY A 93 -9.83 -9.73 4.89
CA GLY A 93 -10.75 -8.60 4.72
C GLY A 93 -10.77 -8.04 3.29
N ASN A 94 -11.23 -6.80 3.16
CA ASN A 94 -11.50 -6.17 1.86
C ASN A 94 -10.43 -5.17 1.40
N PHE A 95 -9.44 -4.84 2.21
CA PHE A 95 -8.32 -4.02 1.78
C PHE A 95 -7.39 -4.83 0.88
N VAL A 96 -6.89 -4.21 -0.18
CA VAL A 96 -5.89 -4.83 -1.04
C VAL A 96 -4.95 -3.79 -1.65
N LYS A 97 -3.65 -4.05 -1.60
CA LYS A 97 -2.64 -3.27 -2.30
C LYS A 97 -2.32 -3.94 -3.64
N ILE A 98 -2.58 -3.24 -4.73
CA ILE A 98 -2.27 -3.76 -6.07
C ILE A 98 -0.81 -3.47 -6.39
N GLU A 99 -0.07 -4.54 -6.62
CA GLU A 99 1.31 -4.53 -7.12
C GLU A 99 1.39 -5.44 -8.34
N ILE A 100 1.47 -4.85 -9.54
CA ILE A 100 1.64 -5.58 -10.80
C ILE A 100 2.95 -5.14 -11.43
N MET A 101 3.88 -6.09 -11.61
CA MET A 101 5.22 -5.81 -12.07
C MET A 101 5.64 -6.84 -13.12
N ARG A 102 5.83 -6.42 -14.35
CA ARG A 102 6.32 -7.32 -15.43
C ARG A 102 7.79 -7.65 -15.24
N ASP A 103 8.55 -6.74 -14.64
CA ASP A 103 9.96 -6.91 -14.35
C ASP A 103 10.21 -7.17 -12.87
N SER A 104 10.84 -8.31 -12.58
CA SER A 104 11.17 -8.73 -11.21
C SER A 104 12.46 -8.11 -10.67
N LYS A 105 13.26 -7.44 -11.51
CA LYS A 105 14.55 -6.89 -11.11
C LYS A 105 14.41 -5.53 -10.43
N TYR A 106 13.62 -4.62 -11.03
CA TYR A 106 13.46 -3.26 -10.53
C TYR A 106 12.16 -3.04 -9.78
N LEU A 107 11.22 -3.97 -9.87
CA LEU A 107 9.93 -3.94 -9.19
C LEU A 107 9.12 -2.68 -9.52
N LEU A 108 9.15 -2.26 -10.78
CA LEU A 108 8.43 -1.10 -11.27
C LEU A 108 6.98 -1.47 -11.63
N PRO A 109 6.01 -0.62 -11.26
CA PRO A 109 4.60 -0.92 -11.48
C PRO A 109 4.20 -0.82 -12.97
N ASP A 110 3.29 -1.68 -13.39
CA ASP A 110 2.59 -1.56 -14.67
C ASP A 110 1.27 -0.79 -14.47
N ASN A 111 1.27 0.48 -14.78
CA ASN A 111 0.11 1.35 -14.54
C ASN A 111 -1.15 0.89 -15.30
N GLN A 112 -1.03 0.39 -16.52
CA GLN A 112 -2.19 -0.04 -17.33
C GLN A 112 -2.88 -1.28 -16.75
N GLU A 113 -2.09 -2.26 -16.37
CA GLU A 113 -2.61 -3.46 -15.72
C GLU A 113 -3.15 -3.14 -14.31
N THR A 114 -2.55 -2.18 -13.62
CA THR A 114 -3.01 -1.71 -12.31
C THR A 114 -4.39 -1.04 -12.40
N ILE A 115 -4.66 -0.22 -13.42
CA ILE A 115 -5.98 0.38 -13.66
C ILE A 115 -7.03 -0.71 -13.88
N LYS A 116 -6.75 -1.70 -14.75
CA LYS A 116 -7.68 -2.81 -15.02
C LYS A 116 -8.03 -3.61 -13.76
N ALA A 117 -7.01 -3.98 -12.98
CA ALA A 117 -7.22 -4.72 -11.73
C ALA A 117 -8.01 -3.91 -10.72
N THR A 118 -7.74 -2.60 -10.62
CA THR A 118 -8.46 -1.68 -9.74
C THR A 118 -9.94 -1.63 -10.08
N GLU A 119 -10.29 -1.45 -11.35
CA GLU A 119 -11.68 -1.39 -11.80
C GLU A 119 -12.46 -2.66 -11.44
N ILE A 120 -11.87 -3.83 -11.67
CA ILE A 120 -12.50 -5.12 -11.36
C ILE A 120 -12.73 -5.25 -9.86
N LEU A 121 -11.69 -5.03 -9.06
CA LEU A 121 -11.74 -5.26 -7.61
C LEU A 121 -12.58 -4.21 -6.87
N ALA A 122 -12.59 -2.95 -7.32
CA ALA A 122 -13.45 -1.92 -6.76
C ALA A 122 -14.93 -2.26 -6.95
N LYS A 123 -15.32 -2.77 -8.12
CA LYS A 123 -16.70 -3.27 -8.39
C LYS A 123 -17.07 -4.46 -7.51
N GLU A 124 -16.09 -5.22 -7.04
CA GLU A 124 -16.29 -6.34 -6.11
C GLU A 124 -16.28 -5.93 -4.63
N GLY A 125 -16.20 -4.62 -4.34
CA GLY A 125 -16.25 -4.06 -2.99
C GLY A 125 -14.93 -4.13 -2.23
N PHE A 126 -13.79 -4.25 -2.92
CA PHE A 126 -12.50 -4.05 -2.29
C PHE A 126 -12.17 -2.58 -2.10
N ALA A 127 -11.53 -2.24 -0.99
CA ALA A 127 -10.81 -0.99 -0.81
C ALA A 127 -9.44 -1.12 -1.49
N VAL A 128 -9.38 -0.70 -2.76
CA VAL A 128 -8.21 -0.91 -3.62
C VAL A 128 -7.20 0.21 -3.45
N MET A 129 -5.96 -0.15 -3.14
CA MET A 129 -4.83 0.75 -2.93
C MET A 129 -3.75 0.45 -4.00
N PRO A 130 -3.78 1.12 -5.16
CA PRO A 130 -2.90 0.83 -6.27
C PRO A 130 -1.51 1.46 -6.12
N TYR A 131 -0.45 0.64 -6.16
CA TYR A 131 0.92 1.07 -6.33
C TYR A 131 1.17 1.43 -7.79
N MET A 132 1.68 2.65 -8.05
CA MET A 132 1.77 3.18 -9.39
C MET A 132 3.01 4.05 -9.61
N TYR A 133 3.42 4.20 -10.85
CA TYR A 133 4.32 5.27 -11.28
C TYR A 133 3.59 6.61 -11.13
N PRO A 134 4.22 7.66 -10.55
CA PRO A 134 3.56 8.94 -10.33
C PRO A 134 3.30 9.67 -11.66
N ASP A 135 2.10 9.48 -12.19
CA ASP A 135 1.56 10.10 -13.40
C ASP A 135 0.15 10.60 -13.09
N LEU A 136 -0.12 11.88 -13.37
CA LEU A 136 -1.39 12.52 -13.04
C LEU A 136 -2.58 11.91 -13.80
N ASN A 137 -2.41 11.58 -15.08
CA ASN A 137 -3.50 11.00 -15.87
C ASN A 137 -3.83 9.60 -15.39
N VAL A 138 -2.80 8.79 -15.11
CA VAL A 138 -2.97 7.46 -14.50
C VAL A 138 -3.66 7.55 -13.13
N ALA A 139 -3.32 8.54 -12.30
CA ALA A 139 -3.98 8.74 -11.01
C ALA A 139 -5.46 9.09 -11.17
N ARG A 140 -5.83 9.89 -12.18
CA ARG A 140 -7.22 10.19 -12.54
C ARG A 140 -7.96 8.94 -13.02
N ASP A 141 -7.32 8.11 -13.85
CA ASP A 141 -7.90 6.86 -14.33
C ASP A 141 -8.11 5.87 -13.17
N LEU A 142 -7.16 5.77 -12.24
CA LEU A 142 -7.30 4.96 -11.03
C LEU A 142 -8.42 5.45 -10.11
N MET A 143 -8.56 6.77 -9.93
CA MET A 143 -9.67 7.36 -9.18
C MET A 143 -11.01 7.02 -9.84
N ASN A 144 -11.12 7.15 -11.16
CA ASN A 144 -12.32 6.79 -11.92
C ASN A 144 -12.61 5.28 -11.89
N ALA A 145 -11.58 4.45 -11.79
CA ALA A 145 -11.69 3.00 -11.61
C ALA A 145 -12.17 2.58 -10.20
N GLY A 146 -12.26 3.53 -9.26
CA GLY A 146 -12.76 3.29 -7.91
C GLY A 146 -11.68 2.98 -6.87
N ALA A 147 -10.45 3.43 -7.06
CA ALA A 147 -9.39 3.33 -6.06
C ALA A 147 -9.78 4.01 -4.74
N ALA A 148 -9.38 3.45 -3.61
CA ALA A 148 -9.57 4.03 -2.28
C ALA A 148 -8.46 5.03 -1.89
N SER A 149 -7.31 4.94 -2.53
CA SER A 149 -6.16 5.84 -2.39
C SER A 149 -5.31 5.78 -3.65
N ILE A 150 -4.31 6.64 -3.76
CA ILE A 150 -3.25 6.55 -4.78
C ILE A 150 -1.92 6.33 -4.07
N MET A 151 -1.14 5.34 -4.51
CA MET A 151 0.14 4.98 -3.89
C MET A 151 1.31 5.19 -4.87
N PRO A 152 1.76 6.44 -5.07
CA PRO A 152 2.89 6.71 -5.96
C PRO A 152 4.20 6.23 -5.36
N LEU A 153 5.06 5.62 -6.17
CA LEU A 153 6.41 5.28 -5.77
C LEU A 153 7.26 6.55 -5.60
N ALA A 154 7.95 6.67 -4.46
CA ALA A 154 8.94 7.73 -4.25
C ALA A 154 10.30 7.37 -4.89
N ALA A 155 10.67 6.10 -4.84
CA ALA A 155 11.81 5.50 -5.55
C ALA A 155 11.57 3.99 -5.71
N PRO A 156 12.31 3.25 -6.52
CA PRO A 156 12.11 1.81 -6.69
C PRO A 156 12.12 1.07 -5.35
N ILE A 157 11.26 0.05 -5.22
CA ILE A 157 11.15 -0.77 -4.02
C ILE A 157 12.51 -1.30 -3.57
N GLY A 158 12.84 -1.13 -2.28
CA GLY A 158 14.09 -1.61 -1.70
C GLY A 158 15.35 -0.82 -2.06
N SER A 159 15.21 0.31 -2.78
CA SER A 159 16.35 1.14 -3.19
C SER A 159 16.90 2.04 -2.09
N ASN A 160 16.07 2.39 -1.09
CA ASN A 160 16.43 3.34 -0.01
C ASN A 160 16.95 4.69 -0.55
N LYS A 161 16.33 5.19 -1.65
CA LYS A 161 16.76 6.43 -2.32
C LYS A 161 15.91 7.65 -1.95
N GLY A 162 14.97 7.50 -1.03
CA GLY A 162 14.10 8.58 -0.57
C GLY A 162 13.11 9.06 -1.63
N LEU A 163 12.81 10.34 -1.63
CA LEU A 163 11.77 10.98 -2.43
C LEU A 163 12.29 11.43 -3.82
N CYS A 164 12.74 10.49 -4.65
CA CYS A 164 13.27 10.81 -5.98
C CYS A 164 12.19 11.38 -6.94
N THR A 165 10.92 11.08 -6.71
CA THR A 165 9.79 11.54 -7.54
C THR A 165 8.97 12.64 -6.86
N LYS A 166 9.58 13.38 -5.93
CA LYS A 166 8.94 14.38 -5.06
C LYS A 166 8.02 15.33 -5.82
N GLU A 167 8.50 15.95 -6.89
CA GLU A 167 7.74 16.96 -7.65
C GLU A 167 6.49 16.36 -8.32
N PHE A 168 6.57 15.11 -8.78
CA PHE A 168 5.41 14.42 -9.36
C PHE A 168 4.40 14.03 -8.27
N ILE A 169 4.87 13.61 -7.10
CA ILE A 169 4.01 13.32 -5.94
C ILE A 169 3.29 14.58 -5.49
N GLN A 170 3.96 15.74 -5.46
CA GLN A 170 3.31 17.00 -5.11
C GLN A 170 2.15 17.32 -6.05
N ILE A 171 2.33 17.15 -7.36
CA ILE A 171 1.24 17.32 -8.34
C ILE A 171 0.05 16.41 -8.02
N LEU A 172 0.29 15.15 -7.61
CA LEU A 172 -0.79 14.25 -7.23
C LEU A 172 -1.51 14.71 -5.96
N ILE A 173 -0.77 15.21 -4.98
CA ILE A 173 -1.34 15.75 -3.74
C ILE A 173 -2.25 16.96 -4.03
N ASP A 174 -1.82 17.84 -4.93
CA ASP A 174 -2.52 19.06 -5.28
C ASP A 174 -3.78 18.81 -6.14
N GLU A 175 -3.77 17.76 -6.98
CA GLU A 175 -4.76 17.57 -8.04
C GLU A 175 -5.73 16.39 -7.82
N ILE A 176 -5.40 15.43 -6.96
CA ILE A 176 -6.20 14.21 -6.77
C ILE A 176 -6.97 14.27 -5.46
N ASN A 177 -8.28 14.14 -5.55
CA ASN A 177 -9.17 14.15 -4.37
C ASN A 177 -9.33 12.75 -3.75
N LEU A 178 -8.21 12.06 -3.53
CA LEU A 178 -8.09 10.81 -2.78
C LEU A 178 -6.87 10.87 -1.87
N PRO A 179 -6.79 10.08 -0.80
CA PRO A 179 -5.58 9.97 0.00
C PRO A 179 -4.38 9.58 -0.85
N ILE A 180 -3.33 10.40 -0.83
CA ILE A 180 -2.04 10.07 -1.45
C ILE A 180 -1.16 9.43 -0.38
N ILE A 181 -0.75 8.19 -0.62
CA ILE A 181 0.10 7.42 0.29
C ILE A 181 1.44 7.20 -0.39
N VAL A 182 2.49 7.84 0.12
CA VAL A 182 3.83 7.73 -0.48
C VAL A 182 4.41 6.35 -0.19
N ASP A 183 4.72 5.62 -1.26
CA ASP A 183 5.15 4.23 -1.20
C ASP A 183 6.54 4.05 -1.80
N ALA A 184 7.29 3.12 -1.24
CA ALA A 184 8.62 2.72 -1.69
C ALA A 184 9.70 3.83 -1.64
N GLY A 185 10.93 3.43 -1.44
CA GLY A 185 12.09 4.32 -1.45
C GLY A 185 12.40 5.02 -0.14
N ILE A 186 11.44 5.27 0.73
CA ILE A 186 11.66 5.88 2.05
C ILE A 186 12.54 4.95 2.90
N GLY A 187 13.66 5.48 3.39
CA GLY A 187 14.60 4.71 4.19
C GLY A 187 15.09 5.44 5.43
N LYS A 188 14.65 6.70 5.62
CA LYS A 188 15.02 7.53 6.78
C LYS A 188 13.80 8.24 7.33
N PRO A 189 13.75 8.48 8.66
CA PRO A 189 12.66 9.24 9.27
C PRO A 189 12.48 10.64 8.65
N SER A 190 13.58 11.32 8.28
CA SER A 190 13.52 12.63 7.64
C SER A 190 12.82 12.61 6.28
N GLU A 191 12.93 11.52 5.52
CA GLU A 191 12.24 11.35 4.23
C GLU A 191 10.74 11.12 4.45
N ALA A 192 10.38 10.36 5.49
CA ALA A 192 9.00 10.19 5.92
C ALA A 192 8.37 11.53 6.35
N CYS A 193 9.08 12.30 7.19
CA CYS A 193 8.64 13.64 7.59
C CYS A 193 8.46 14.55 6.37
N ALA A 194 9.40 14.55 5.43
CA ALA A 194 9.30 15.36 4.22
C ALA A 194 8.07 14.99 3.37
N ALA A 195 7.74 13.70 3.24
CA ALA A 195 6.51 13.27 2.55
C ALA A 195 5.24 13.77 3.26
N MET A 196 5.23 13.72 4.60
CA MET A 196 4.10 14.24 5.39
C MET A 196 3.98 15.76 5.29
N GLU A 197 5.11 16.51 5.31
CA GLU A 197 5.15 17.97 5.12
C GLU A 197 4.63 18.41 3.74
N MET A 198 4.78 17.58 2.72
CA MET A 198 4.19 17.80 1.39
C MET A 198 2.67 17.71 1.39
N GLY A 199 2.06 17.11 2.40
CA GLY A 199 0.62 16.90 2.48
C GLY A 199 0.18 15.46 2.14
N ALA A 200 1.09 14.48 2.11
CA ALA A 200 0.70 13.09 1.96
C ALA A 200 -0.25 12.65 3.09
N ALA A 201 -1.23 11.82 2.77
CA ALA A 201 -2.18 11.31 3.76
C ALA A 201 -1.51 10.29 4.70
N ALA A 202 -0.60 9.48 4.17
CA ALA A 202 0.19 8.49 4.91
C ALA A 202 1.46 8.13 4.14
N ILE A 203 2.31 7.34 4.77
CA ILE A 203 3.54 6.78 4.20
C ILE A 203 3.59 5.27 4.41
N MET A 204 4.37 4.58 3.56
CA MET A 204 4.65 3.17 3.69
C MET A 204 6.13 2.83 3.47
#